data_97e01966aee0fcd49fb7e320eb844eaf
#
_entry.id   97e01966aee0fcd49fb7e320eb844eaf
#
_cell.length_a   1.000
_cell.length_b   1.000
_cell.length_c   1.000
_cell.angle_alpha   90.00
_cell.angle_beta   90.00
_cell.angle_gamma   90.00
#
_symmetry.space_group_name_H-M   'P 1'
#
loop_
_entity.id
_entity.type
_entity.pdbx_description
1 polymer ?
#
loop_
_entity_poly.entity_id
_entity_poly.type
_entity_poly.pdbx_seq_one_letter_code
_entity_poly.pdbx_strand_id
1 'polypeptide(L)'
;MAWMRLPFETERSLMLLRASARRAKQMACAASLAVVVLCSHYALAADAPANDSYNIISADDPVARSNSEILASDPSEQVALRGKTAALGRVYPPPQLNRISVSSNGTGALKLSERPSFDSRLGDQYAHLTNNNNYVFYTVDPDLQDFVSGIVDAAQASHVAVVAMNPQNGKILAIAGKSRTVKDVEYHAGFPAASLFKVVTAAAAVEQAGIRPESIISFRGGTYTLNEWNYRPDPARDRRFMSVAEALGRSCNPVFGHLGSRYLNGSILLRYAQLFGFNRSLDLEAPLPPSQATIPNDDLFELSRTAAGFGEVRISPIHAAAITAGVANGGLMPRPQLIDRIVSPDGSVIHQSSPETLQRIVQPQTAKLLLEMMEYTTTVGTSRREFMRGTTPTLGNFPVAGKTGTLRGTDPKGLNNWFIGAAPINNPQLAVAVITVDPRYSSKASHLGRLVFQKYFNITPVEYVPVRSSSTRSSSKSKKLYSYRAPTSSSKKASTKKYYAKKKKK
;
A
#
# COMPACT_ATOMS: atom_id res chain seq x y z
N MET A 1 67.14 -47.82 -3.94
CA MET A 1 65.87 -48.25 -4.52
C MET A 1 64.73 -47.91 -3.58
N ALA A 2 64.07 -46.80 -3.77
CA ALA A 2 62.97 -46.36 -2.92
C ALA A 2 61.69 -46.31 -3.80
N TRP A 3 60.70 -47.15 -3.46
CA TRP A 3 59.36 -47.13 -4.06
C TRP A 3 58.48 -46.16 -3.28
N MET A 4 58.10 -45.05 -3.92
CA MET A 4 57.19 -44.03 -3.44
C MET A 4 55.74 -44.53 -3.64
N ARG A 5 55.00 -44.83 -2.60
CA ARG A 5 53.54 -45.08 -2.64
C ARG A 5 52.82 -43.76 -2.62
N LEU A 6 52.00 -43.51 -3.65
CA LEU A 6 51.06 -42.39 -3.71
C LEU A 6 49.85 -42.64 -2.78
N PRO A 7 49.29 -41.63 -2.13
CA PRO A 7 48.24 -41.82 -1.13
C PRO A 7 46.87 -42.12 -1.78
N PHE A 8 46.11 -42.97 -1.11
CA PHE A 8 44.79 -43.52 -1.44
C PHE A 8 43.63 -42.50 -1.62
N GLU A 9 43.87 -41.20 -1.37
CA GLU A 9 42.84 -40.16 -1.44
C GLU A 9 42.51 -39.67 -2.83
N THR A 10 43.40 -39.86 -3.81
CA THR A 10 43.19 -39.36 -5.18
C THR A 10 42.24 -40.22 -6.02
N GLU A 11 42.12 -41.52 -5.74
CA GLU A 11 41.18 -42.41 -6.46
C GLU A 11 39.71 -42.17 -6.03
N ARG A 12 39.45 -41.88 -4.77
CA ARG A 12 38.09 -41.58 -4.27
C ARG A 12 37.56 -40.28 -4.83
N SER A 13 38.39 -39.25 -4.96
CA SER A 13 38.04 -37.95 -5.56
C SER A 13 37.75 -38.06 -7.07
N LEU A 14 38.52 -38.92 -7.80
CA LEU A 14 38.26 -39.15 -9.23
C LEU A 14 36.97 -39.96 -9.49
N MET A 15 36.62 -40.91 -8.61
CA MET A 15 35.34 -41.63 -8.69
C MET A 15 34.14 -40.74 -8.45
N LEU A 16 34.21 -39.83 -7.46
CA LEU A 16 33.13 -38.87 -7.17
C LEU A 16 32.92 -37.85 -8.31
N LEU A 17 33.99 -37.38 -8.94
CA LEU A 17 33.93 -36.51 -10.12
C LEU A 17 33.32 -37.20 -11.34
N ARG A 18 33.65 -38.50 -11.58
CA ARG A 18 33.04 -39.28 -12.66
C ARG A 18 31.57 -39.63 -12.43
N ALA A 19 31.15 -39.81 -11.18
CA ALA A 19 29.75 -40.01 -10.82
C ALA A 19 28.91 -38.74 -11.00
N SER A 20 29.46 -37.57 -10.64
CA SER A 20 28.78 -36.28 -10.86
C SER A 20 28.60 -35.91 -12.33
N ALA A 21 29.63 -36.21 -13.15
CA ALA A 21 29.58 -36.00 -14.61
C ALA A 21 28.57 -36.91 -15.32
N ARG A 22 28.38 -38.16 -14.84
CA ARG A 22 27.33 -39.08 -15.36
C ARG A 22 25.92 -38.58 -14.99
N ARG A 23 25.70 -38.08 -13.79
CA ARG A 23 24.40 -37.48 -13.38
C ARG A 23 24.06 -36.21 -14.15
N ALA A 24 25.04 -35.35 -14.43
CA ALA A 24 24.86 -34.17 -15.27
C ALA A 24 24.46 -34.51 -16.72
N LYS A 25 25.07 -35.56 -17.32
CA LYS A 25 24.69 -36.05 -18.66
C LYS A 25 23.29 -36.67 -18.68
N GLN A 26 22.88 -37.39 -17.64
CA GLN A 26 21.53 -37.96 -17.54
C GLN A 26 20.46 -36.89 -17.39
N MET A 27 20.72 -35.81 -16.62
CA MET A 27 19.81 -34.67 -16.51
C MET A 27 19.69 -33.88 -17.81
N ALA A 28 20.77 -33.70 -18.55
CA ALA A 28 20.74 -33.05 -19.86
C ALA A 28 19.95 -33.86 -20.91
N CYS A 29 20.04 -35.20 -20.90
CA CYS A 29 19.24 -36.08 -21.77
C CYS A 29 17.75 -36.06 -21.41
N ALA A 30 17.39 -36.00 -20.11
CA ALA A 30 16.00 -35.89 -19.66
C ALA A 30 15.35 -34.57 -20.03
N ALA A 31 16.12 -33.45 -19.96
CA ALA A 31 15.65 -32.13 -20.38
C ALA A 31 15.41 -32.05 -21.90
N SER A 32 16.27 -32.69 -22.73
CA SER A 32 16.10 -32.75 -24.18
C SER A 32 14.88 -33.59 -24.57
N LEU A 33 14.59 -34.68 -23.85
CA LEU A 33 13.39 -35.49 -24.10
C LEU A 33 12.09 -34.77 -23.75
N ALA A 34 12.09 -33.97 -22.70
CA ALA A 34 10.94 -33.18 -22.30
C ALA A 34 10.57 -32.08 -23.31
N VAL A 35 11.57 -31.46 -23.95
CA VAL A 35 11.35 -30.47 -25.02
C VAL A 35 10.78 -31.11 -26.28
N VAL A 36 11.22 -32.30 -26.64
CA VAL A 36 10.70 -33.03 -27.81
C VAL A 36 9.25 -33.50 -27.61
N VAL A 37 8.89 -33.92 -26.39
CA VAL A 37 7.50 -34.30 -26.06
C VAL A 37 6.55 -33.08 -26.03
N LEU A 38 7.02 -31.91 -25.59
CA LEU A 38 6.24 -30.68 -25.64
C LEU A 38 6.01 -30.17 -27.06
N CYS A 39 7.01 -30.29 -27.95
CA CYS A 39 6.85 -29.92 -29.36
C CYS A 39 5.93 -30.88 -30.13
N SER A 40 5.90 -32.18 -29.80
CA SER A 40 5.00 -33.14 -30.44
C SER A 40 3.54 -33.00 -30.02
N HIS A 41 3.25 -32.46 -28.81
CA HIS A 41 1.88 -32.15 -28.40
C HIS A 41 1.34 -30.84 -29.01
N TYR A 42 2.21 -29.93 -29.42
CA TYR A 42 1.80 -28.73 -30.15
C TYR A 42 1.53 -28.97 -31.65
N ALA A 43 2.13 -29.99 -32.24
CA ALA A 43 1.93 -30.32 -33.64
C ALA A 43 0.69 -31.21 -33.91
N LEU A 44 0.09 -31.84 -32.88
CA LEU A 44 -1.10 -32.69 -32.98
C LEU A 44 -2.43 -31.94 -32.73
N ALA A 45 -2.38 -30.62 -32.44
CA ALA A 45 -3.56 -29.79 -32.22
C ALA A 45 -4.02 -29.01 -33.48
N ALA A 46 -3.39 -29.25 -34.64
CA ALA A 46 -3.64 -28.51 -35.87
C ALA A 46 -4.61 -29.17 -36.86
N ASP A 47 -5.09 -30.41 -36.61
CA ASP A 47 -6.03 -31.09 -37.48
C ASP A 47 -7.22 -31.65 -36.66
N ALA A 48 -8.19 -30.79 -36.35
CA ALA A 48 -9.53 -31.21 -35.99
C ALA A 48 -10.54 -30.48 -36.90
N PRO A 49 -11.53 -31.21 -37.47
CA PRO A 49 -12.48 -30.62 -38.42
C PRO A 49 -13.42 -29.64 -37.73
N ALA A 50 -13.63 -28.53 -38.40
CA ALA A 50 -14.62 -27.53 -38.06
C ALA A 50 -16.05 -28.14 -38.15
N ASN A 51 -16.65 -28.38 -37.00
CA ASN A 51 -18.10 -28.40 -36.83
C ASN A 51 -18.38 -28.46 -35.34
N ASP A 52 -18.65 -27.30 -34.77
CA ASP A 52 -19.74 -27.12 -33.85
C ASP A 52 -19.92 -25.61 -33.58
N SER A 53 -21.14 -25.21 -33.75
CA SER A 53 -21.73 -23.89 -33.65
C SER A 53 -21.33 -23.17 -32.34
N TYR A 54 -20.33 -22.30 -32.38
CA TYR A 54 -20.22 -21.24 -31.41
C TYR A 54 -21.14 -20.12 -31.86
N ASN A 55 -22.12 -19.80 -31.01
CA ASN A 55 -22.96 -18.63 -31.14
C ASN A 55 -22.07 -17.40 -31.32
N ILE A 56 -22.12 -16.82 -32.50
CA ILE A 56 -21.58 -15.48 -32.76
C ILE A 56 -22.43 -14.54 -31.89
N ILE A 57 -21.86 -14.00 -30.83
CA ILE A 57 -22.47 -12.94 -30.04
C ILE A 57 -22.74 -11.81 -31.03
N SER A 58 -24.02 -11.51 -31.20
CA SER A 58 -24.49 -10.44 -32.07
C SER A 58 -23.91 -9.09 -31.58
N ALA A 59 -23.61 -8.18 -32.51
CA ALA A 59 -23.11 -6.85 -32.23
C ALA A 59 -24.02 -5.97 -31.35
N ASP A 60 -25.14 -6.53 -30.87
CA ASP A 60 -26.15 -5.85 -30.03
C ASP A 60 -26.08 -6.27 -28.55
N ASP A 61 -25.05 -7.00 -28.10
CA ASP A 61 -24.87 -7.32 -26.69
C ASP A 61 -24.32 -6.07 -25.94
N PRO A 62 -25.04 -5.54 -24.94
CA PRO A 62 -24.63 -4.33 -24.21
C PRO A 62 -23.29 -4.47 -23.47
N VAL A 63 -22.84 -5.71 -23.18
CA VAL A 63 -21.54 -5.97 -22.51
C VAL A 63 -20.37 -5.86 -23.49
N ALA A 64 -20.59 -6.12 -24.79
CA ALA A 64 -19.53 -5.96 -25.81
C ALA A 64 -19.27 -4.48 -26.17
N ARG A 65 -20.27 -3.60 -26.03
CA ARG A 65 -20.12 -2.16 -26.28
C ARG A 65 -19.29 -1.44 -25.23
N SER A 66 -19.29 -1.89 -23.96
CA SER A 66 -18.57 -1.21 -22.89
C SER A 66 -17.03 -1.33 -22.99
N ASN A 67 -16.51 -2.30 -23.73
CA ASN A 67 -15.05 -2.54 -23.81
C ASN A 67 -14.41 -2.02 -25.12
N SER A 68 -15.19 -1.70 -26.15
CA SER A 68 -14.68 -1.13 -27.40
C SER A 68 -14.75 0.41 -27.45
N GLU A 69 -15.58 1.04 -26.61
CA GLU A 69 -15.71 2.50 -26.55
C GLU A 69 -14.61 3.19 -25.74
N ILE A 70 -13.74 2.44 -25.03
CA ILE A 70 -12.63 3.02 -24.23
C ILE A 70 -11.40 3.36 -25.09
N LEU A 71 -11.34 2.94 -26.37
CA LEU A 71 -10.15 3.13 -27.23
C LEU A 71 -10.38 4.00 -28.47
N ALA A 72 -11.59 4.48 -28.70
CA ALA A 72 -11.85 5.46 -29.74
C ALA A 72 -12.34 6.75 -29.09
N SER A 73 -11.49 7.77 -29.03
CA SER A 73 -11.93 9.13 -28.74
C SER A 73 -12.95 9.53 -29.83
N ASP A 74 -14.23 9.53 -29.47
CA ASP A 74 -15.33 9.88 -30.34
C ASP A 74 -15.10 11.31 -30.87
N PRO A 75 -15.12 11.53 -32.21
CA PRO A 75 -15.07 12.86 -32.78
C PRO A 75 -16.13 13.81 -32.22
N SER A 76 -17.26 13.29 -31.72
CA SER A 76 -18.31 14.05 -31.03
C SER A 76 -17.89 14.57 -29.67
N GLU A 77 -17.04 13.84 -28.92
CA GLU A 77 -16.44 14.37 -27.69
C GLU A 77 -15.44 15.49 -27.96
N GLN A 78 -14.64 15.40 -29.03
CA GLN A 78 -13.78 16.51 -29.47
C GLN A 78 -14.60 17.74 -29.91
N VAL A 79 -15.74 17.55 -30.52
CA VAL A 79 -16.65 18.65 -30.87
C VAL A 79 -17.36 19.21 -29.63
N ALA A 80 -17.75 18.35 -28.67
CA ALA A 80 -18.31 18.76 -27.39
C ALA A 80 -17.25 19.47 -26.49
N LEU A 81 -15.99 19.03 -26.55
CA LEU A 81 -14.88 19.74 -25.90
C LEU A 81 -14.60 21.08 -26.57
N ARG A 82 -14.58 21.14 -27.90
CA ARG A 82 -14.47 22.41 -28.65
C ARG A 82 -15.64 23.35 -28.37
N GLY A 83 -16.85 22.84 -28.23
CA GLY A 83 -18.02 23.61 -27.83
C GLY A 83 -17.95 24.18 -26.43
N LYS A 84 -17.44 23.36 -25.45
CA LYS A 84 -17.22 23.81 -24.08
C LYS A 84 -16.05 24.78 -23.93
N THR A 85 -14.98 24.60 -24.68
CA THR A 85 -13.84 25.54 -24.70
C THR A 85 -14.16 26.84 -25.41
N ALA A 86 -14.96 26.82 -26.47
CA ALA A 86 -15.48 28.07 -27.13
C ALA A 86 -16.37 28.88 -26.18
N ALA A 87 -17.06 28.23 -25.22
CA ALA A 87 -17.83 28.93 -24.19
C ALA A 87 -16.93 29.60 -23.13
N LEU A 88 -15.69 29.11 -22.91
CA LEU A 88 -14.73 29.72 -21.98
C LEU A 88 -14.31 31.14 -22.41
N GLY A 89 -14.34 31.48 -23.71
CA GLY A 89 -14.01 32.79 -24.21
C GLY A 89 -15.07 33.88 -23.95
N ARG A 90 -16.23 33.56 -23.32
CA ARG A 90 -17.33 34.49 -23.07
C ARG A 90 -17.73 34.65 -21.61
N VAL A 91 -16.99 34.07 -20.65
CA VAL A 91 -17.26 34.23 -19.22
C VAL A 91 -16.65 35.57 -18.76
N TYR A 92 -17.48 36.56 -18.55
CA TYR A 92 -17.09 37.86 -17.99
C TYR A 92 -17.72 38.02 -16.57
N PRO A 93 -16.95 38.41 -15.55
CA PRO A 93 -15.49 38.50 -15.55
C PRO A 93 -14.87 37.08 -15.48
N PRO A 94 -13.62 36.88 -16.01
CA PRO A 94 -12.96 35.61 -15.89
C PRO A 94 -12.80 35.28 -14.41
N PRO A 95 -13.01 34.01 -13.99
CA PRO A 95 -12.79 33.61 -12.61
C PRO A 95 -11.36 33.99 -12.20
N GLN A 96 -11.19 34.52 -10.99
CA GLN A 96 -9.86 34.80 -10.45
C GLN A 96 -9.17 33.46 -10.14
N LEU A 97 -8.48 32.89 -11.13
CA LEU A 97 -7.67 31.71 -10.95
C LEU A 97 -6.32 32.10 -10.36
N ASN A 98 -5.87 31.33 -9.37
CA ASN A 98 -4.52 31.43 -8.84
C ASN A 98 -3.50 31.08 -9.94
N ARG A 99 -2.30 31.65 -9.84
CA ARG A 99 -1.21 31.37 -10.81
C ARG A 99 -0.28 30.30 -10.28
N ILE A 100 0.23 29.49 -11.19
CA ILE A 100 1.22 28.47 -10.95
C ILE A 100 2.26 28.44 -12.06
N SER A 101 3.54 28.26 -11.72
CA SER A 101 4.59 28.09 -12.71
C SER A 101 4.73 26.63 -13.10
N VAL A 102 4.73 26.39 -14.41
CA VAL A 102 4.93 25.06 -15.00
C VAL A 102 6.17 25.11 -15.88
N SER A 103 7.06 24.15 -15.71
CA SER A 103 8.23 23.94 -16.55
C SER A 103 8.21 22.51 -17.10
N SER A 104 8.92 22.27 -18.19
CA SER A 104 9.22 20.92 -18.67
C SER A 104 10.72 20.64 -18.47
N ASN A 105 11.07 19.45 -18.05
CA ASN A 105 12.46 18.99 -18.07
C ASN A 105 12.86 18.56 -19.49
N GLY A 106 14.15 18.25 -19.68
CA GLY A 106 14.69 17.82 -21.00
C GLY A 106 14.05 16.53 -21.55
N THR A 107 13.25 15.81 -20.77
CA THR A 107 12.49 14.62 -21.19
C THR A 107 11.02 14.93 -21.50
N GLY A 108 10.60 16.20 -21.40
CA GLY A 108 9.21 16.62 -21.61
C GLY A 108 8.29 16.44 -20.39
N ALA A 109 8.80 15.88 -19.27
CA ALA A 109 8.00 15.73 -18.06
C ALA A 109 7.72 17.10 -17.42
N LEU A 110 6.46 17.35 -17.09
CA LEU A 110 6.03 18.61 -16.47
C LEU A 110 6.45 18.65 -14.99
N LYS A 111 6.81 19.85 -14.53
CA LYS A 111 7.08 20.16 -13.14
C LYS A 111 6.40 21.46 -12.74
N LEU A 112 5.71 21.41 -11.62
CA LEU A 112 5.15 22.58 -10.93
C LEU A 112 6.23 23.17 -10.03
N SER A 113 6.33 24.50 -9.99
CA SER A 113 7.26 25.19 -9.07
C SER A 113 6.89 25.00 -7.60
N GLU A 114 5.62 24.76 -7.34
CA GLU A 114 5.05 24.59 -6.01
C GLU A 114 3.92 23.55 -6.00
N ARG A 115 3.42 23.22 -4.84
CA ARG A 115 2.26 22.34 -4.64
C ARG A 115 1.00 23.12 -4.93
N PRO A 116 0.10 22.61 -5.79
CA PRO A 116 -1.13 23.32 -6.13
C PRO A 116 -2.09 23.35 -4.93
N SER A 117 -2.77 24.50 -4.76
CA SER A 117 -3.96 24.59 -3.91
C SER A 117 -5.19 24.19 -4.73
N PHE A 118 -6.16 23.52 -4.11
CA PHE A 118 -7.42 23.15 -4.75
C PHE A 118 -8.54 24.07 -4.23
N ASP A 119 -8.42 25.37 -4.50
CA ASP A 119 -9.31 26.45 -4.03
C ASP A 119 -9.96 27.26 -5.15
N SER A 120 -9.53 27.04 -6.40
CA SER A 120 -10.06 27.73 -7.57
C SER A 120 -10.45 26.74 -8.67
N ARG A 121 -11.59 27.04 -9.34
CA ARG A 121 -12.18 26.19 -10.38
C ARG A 121 -12.50 27.00 -11.63
N LEU A 122 -12.39 26.32 -12.77
CA LEU A 122 -12.91 26.77 -14.06
C LEU A 122 -13.97 25.77 -14.52
N GLY A 123 -15.25 26.17 -14.48
CA GLY A 123 -16.36 25.23 -14.58
C GLY A 123 -16.35 24.24 -13.42
N ASP A 124 -16.46 22.95 -13.74
CA ASP A 124 -16.50 21.87 -12.77
C ASP A 124 -15.13 21.28 -12.43
N GLN A 125 -14.00 21.91 -12.84
CA GLN A 125 -12.66 21.37 -12.64
C GLN A 125 -11.76 22.33 -11.87
N TYR A 126 -10.90 21.80 -11.02
CA TYR A 126 -9.85 22.59 -10.40
C TYR A 126 -8.83 23.04 -11.43
N ALA A 127 -8.50 24.32 -11.43
CA ALA A 127 -7.60 24.90 -12.40
C ALA A 127 -6.76 26.04 -11.83
N HIS A 128 -5.58 26.24 -12.46
CA HIS A 128 -4.72 27.41 -12.25
C HIS A 128 -4.36 28.03 -13.59
N LEU A 129 -3.92 29.29 -13.57
CA LEU A 129 -3.30 29.94 -14.71
C LEU A 129 -1.77 29.81 -14.63
N THR A 130 -1.13 29.49 -15.75
CA THR A 130 0.33 29.64 -15.87
C THR A 130 0.72 31.10 -16.03
N ASN A 131 2.02 31.40 -15.92
CA ASN A 131 2.54 32.74 -16.23
C ASN A 131 2.27 33.16 -17.68
N ASN A 132 2.15 32.19 -18.59
CA ASN A 132 1.82 32.41 -20.02
C ASN A 132 0.31 32.37 -20.29
N ASN A 133 -0.52 32.51 -19.26
CA ASN A 133 -1.98 32.50 -19.33
C ASN A 133 -2.60 31.18 -19.84
N ASN A 134 -1.87 30.07 -19.86
CA ASN A 134 -2.45 28.77 -20.14
C ASN A 134 -3.19 28.22 -18.90
N TYR A 135 -4.24 27.46 -19.10
CA TYR A 135 -5.01 26.82 -18.04
C TYR A 135 -4.42 25.45 -17.72
N VAL A 136 -4.07 25.22 -16.46
CA VAL A 136 -3.65 23.90 -15.93
C VAL A 136 -4.85 23.28 -15.26
N PHE A 137 -5.35 22.17 -15.78
CA PHE A 137 -6.42 21.38 -15.16
C PHE A 137 -5.83 20.19 -14.42
N TYR A 138 -6.43 19.86 -13.27
CA TYR A 138 -5.95 18.79 -12.41
C TYR A 138 -6.79 17.53 -12.54
N THR A 139 -6.19 16.38 -12.13
CA THR A 139 -6.83 15.06 -12.10
C THR A 139 -7.84 14.90 -10.97
N VAL A 140 -7.88 15.87 -10.07
CA VAL A 140 -8.68 15.86 -8.85
C VAL A 140 -10.17 15.92 -9.18
N ASP A 141 -10.93 14.97 -8.70
CA ASP A 141 -12.39 14.93 -8.77
C ASP A 141 -12.99 15.93 -7.77
N PRO A 142 -13.74 16.95 -8.21
CA PRO A 142 -14.22 18.00 -7.31
C PRO A 142 -15.14 17.52 -6.20
N ASP A 143 -16.03 16.59 -6.47
CA ASP A 143 -16.99 16.08 -5.48
C ASP A 143 -16.30 15.23 -4.42
N LEU A 144 -15.31 14.43 -4.84
CA LEU A 144 -14.51 13.63 -3.92
C LEU A 144 -13.57 14.52 -3.11
N GLN A 145 -12.96 15.54 -3.75
CA GLN A 145 -12.06 16.49 -3.08
C GLN A 145 -12.78 17.28 -1.99
N ASP A 146 -13.95 17.85 -2.30
CA ASP A 146 -14.74 18.60 -1.32
C ASP A 146 -15.10 17.73 -0.12
N PHE A 147 -15.53 16.50 -0.38
CA PHE A 147 -15.82 15.55 0.68
C PHE A 147 -14.58 15.22 1.52
N VAL A 148 -13.45 14.94 0.87
CA VAL A 148 -12.18 14.60 1.56
C VAL A 148 -11.68 15.80 2.37
N SER A 149 -11.73 17.01 1.83
CA SER A 149 -11.40 18.23 2.54
C SER A 149 -12.29 18.40 3.79
N GLY A 150 -13.60 18.20 3.67
CA GLY A 150 -14.54 18.30 4.77
C GLY A 150 -14.26 17.30 5.91
N ILE A 151 -13.96 16.03 5.60
CA ILE A 151 -13.63 15.03 6.64
C ILE A 151 -12.26 15.28 7.28
N VAL A 152 -11.30 15.84 6.54
CA VAL A 152 -9.98 16.25 7.05
C VAL A 152 -10.14 17.43 8.01
N ASP A 153 -10.96 18.43 7.67
CA ASP A 153 -11.21 19.60 8.51
C ASP A 153 -11.97 19.24 9.79
N ALA A 154 -12.92 18.33 9.70
CA ALA A 154 -13.69 17.84 10.85
C ALA A 154 -12.85 16.92 11.76
N ALA A 155 -11.78 16.34 11.29
CA ALA A 155 -11.00 15.35 12.03
C ALA A 155 -10.32 15.96 13.25
N GLN A 156 -10.48 15.27 14.40
CA GLN A 156 -9.87 15.65 15.69
C GLN A 156 -8.56 14.88 15.86
N ALA A 157 -7.53 15.35 15.18
CA ALA A 157 -6.15 14.88 15.27
C ALA A 157 -5.21 16.07 15.08
N SER A 158 -3.96 15.96 15.53
CA SER A 158 -2.99 17.05 15.40
C SER A 158 -2.53 17.24 13.95
N HIS A 159 -2.45 16.16 13.20
CA HIS A 159 -2.14 16.14 11.78
C HIS A 159 -3.02 15.10 11.11
N VAL A 160 -3.51 15.41 9.92
CA VAL A 160 -4.31 14.50 9.09
C VAL A 160 -3.89 14.70 7.65
N ALA A 161 -3.74 13.61 6.91
CA ALA A 161 -3.67 13.67 5.45
C ALA A 161 -4.42 12.49 4.84
N VAL A 162 -5.08 12.74 3.72
CA VAL A 162 -5.81 11.76 2.92
C VAL A 162 -5.38 11.92 1.47
N VAL A 163 -5.07 10.80 0.83
CA VAL A 163 -4.79 10.72 -0.61
C VAL A 163 -5.63 9.60 -1.19
N ALA A 164 -6.39 9.89 -2.22
CA ALA A 164 -7.16 8.95 -3.03
C ALA A 164 -6.60 8.94 -4.45
N MET A 165 -6.30 7.76 -4.99
CA MET A 165 -5.61 7.59 -6.26
C MET A 165 -6.27 6.48 -7.08
N ASN A 166 -6.40 6.68 -8.39
CA ASN A 166 -6.79 5.62 -9.30
C ASN A 166 -5.59 4.68 -9.53
N PRO A 167 -5.74 3.37 -9.22
CA PRO A 167 -4.61 2.43 -9.28
C PRO A 167 -4.14 2.11 -10.70
N GLN A 168 -4.99 2.24 -11.72
CA GLN A 168 -4.65 1.90 -13.11
C GLN A 168 -3.80 2.98 -13.79
N ASN A 169 -4.05 4.26 -13.47
CA ASN A 169 -3.44 5.37 -14.20
C ASN A 169 -2.67 6.37 -13.33
N GLY A 170 -2.68 6.20 -11.99
CA GLY A 170 -1.96 7.07 -11.07
C GLY A 170 -2.58 8.44 -10.82
N LYS A 171 -3.73 8.76 -11.44
CA LYS A 171 -4.42 10.04 -11.21
C LYS A 171 -4.77 10.18 -9.73
N ILE A 172 -4.32 11.28 -9.11
CA ILE A 172 -4.74 11.65 -7.76
C ILE A 172 -6.13 12.27 -7.87
N LEU A 173 -7.13 11.55 -7.33
CA LEU A 173 -8.53 11.94 -7.40
C LEU A 173 -8.95 12.85 -6.25
N ALA A 174 -8.28 12.74 -5.10
CA ALA A 174 -8.43 13.68 -3.99
C ALA A 174 -7.16 13.68 -3.13
N ILE A 175 -6.80 14.86 -2.63
CA ILE A 175 -5.65 15.06 -1.77
C ILE A 175 -5.93 16.23 -0.83
N ALA A 176 -5.95 15.96 0.47
CA ALA A 176 -6.15 16.99 1.47
C ALA A 176 -5.36 16.70 2.75
N GLY A 177 -4.89 17.76 3.36
CA GLY A 177 -4.13 17.68 4.60
C GLY A 177 -4.42 18.82 5.56
N LYS A 178 -4.36 18.53 6.86
CA LYS A 178 -4.45 19.51 7.93
C LYS A 178 -3.36 19.26 8.95
N SER A 179 -2.59 20.30 9.26
CA SER A 179 -1.54 20.23 10.26
C SER A 179 -1.34 21.58 10.92
N ARG A 180 -0.91 21.55 12.18
CA ARG A 180 -0.55 22.77 12.93
C ARG A 180 0.91 23.17 12.76
N THR A 181 1.77 22.24 12.34
CA THR A 181 3.23 22.46 12.36
C THR A 181 3.93 22.04 11.06
N VAL A 182 3.28 21.25 10.21
CA VAL A 182 3.84 20.75 8.95
C VAL A 182 3.04 21.36 7.81
N LYS A 183 3.67 22.16 6.97
CA LYS A 183 3.05 22.67 5.74
C LYS A 183 2.89 21.52 4.74
N ASP A 184 1.76 21.49 4.03
CA ASP A 184 1.44 20.49 2.98
C ASP A 184 1.72 19.06 3.48
N VAL A 185 1.07 18.72 4.58
CA VAL A 185 1.31 17.47 5.34
C VAL A 185 1.08 16.20 4.51
N GLU A 186 0.29 16.26 3.46
CA GLU A 186 0.03 15.18 2.50
C GLU A 186 1.24 14.83 1.62
N TYR A 187 2.20 15.76 1.49
CA TYR A 187 3.48 15.56 0.80
C TYR A 187 4.63 15.21 1.76
N HIS A 188 4.40 15.30 3.06
CA HIS A 188 5.46 15.16 4.06
C HIS A 188 5.96 13.71 4.15
N ALA A 189 7.26 13.48 3.93
CA ALA A 189 7.90 12.17 3.93
C ALA A 189 8.52 11.77 5.29
N GLY A 190 8.26 12.52 6.35
CA GLY A 190 8.82 12.28 7.70
C GLY A 190 8.04 11.27 8.56
N PHE A 191 6.85 10.86 8.14
CA PHE A 191 6.05 9.93 8.93
C PHE A 191 6.69 8.53 8.97
N PRO A 192 6.82 7.88 10.14
CA PRO A 192 7.23 6.49 10.19
C PRO A 192 6.21 5.61 9.46
N ALA A 193 6.70 4.74 8.56
CA ALA A 193 5.84 3.82 7.80
C ALA A 193 5.13 2.82 8.71
N ALA A 194 5.70 2.53 9.86
CA ALA A 194 5.15 1.59 10.83
C ALA A 194 4.83 0.24 10.15
N SER A 195 3.75 -0.40 10.58
CA SER A 195 3.34 -1.69 10.03
C SER A 195 2.86 -1.66 8.56
N LEU A 196 2.86 -0.51 7.86
CA LEU A 196 2.69 -0.50 6.41
C LEU A 196 3.85 -1.23 5.72
N PHE A 197 5.06 -1.13 6.28
CA PHE A 197 6.25 -1.80 5.74
C PHE A 197 6.12 -3.34 5.72
N LYS A 198 5.21 -3.92 6.51
CA LYS A 198 4.91 -5.36 6.43
C LYS A 198 4.40 -5.80 5.06
N VAL A 199 3.82 -4.90 4.25
CA VAL A 199 3.45 -5.21 2.85
C VAL A 199 4.70 -5.48 2.02
N VAL A 200 5.76 -4.67 2.19
CA VAL A 200 7.07 -4.87 1.55
C VAL A 200 7.72 -6.17 2.02
N THR A 201 7.70 -6.43 3.31
CA THR A 201 8.23 -7.67 3.90
C THR A 201 7.48 -8.90 3.40
N ALA A 202 6.14 -8.85 3.31
CA ALA A 202 5.33 -9.94 2.77
C ALA A 202 5.65 -10.21 1.29
N ALA A 203 5.79 -9.15 0.48
CA ALA A 203 6.19 -9.25 -0.92
C ALA A 203 7.54 -9.95 -1.07
N ALA A 204 8.54 -9.52 -0.30
CA ALA A 204 9.86 -10.12 -0.29
C ALA A 204 9.80 -11.61 0.13
N ALA A 205 9.03 -11.94 1.17
CA ALA A 205 8.90 -13.32 1.67
C ALA A 205 8.18 -14.23 0.65
N VAL A 206 7.15 -13.72 -0.04
CA VAL A 206 6.47 -14.47 -1.10
C VAL A 206 7.42 -14.79 -2.25
N GLU A 207 8.15 -13.79 -2.77
CA GLU A 207 8.96 -13.95 -3.97
C GLU A 207 10.31 -14.64 -3.72
N GLN A 208 10.92 -14.41 -2.54
CA GLN A 208 12.26 -14.93 -2.25
C GLN A 208 12.26 -16.23 -1.44
N ALA A 209 11.20 -16.49 -0.69
CA ALA A 209 11.12 -17.67 0.17
C ALA A 209 9.90 -18.56 -0.09
N GLY A 210 9.10 -18.28 -1.12
CA GLY A 210 7.92 -19.07 -1.47
C GLY A 210 6.82 -19.05 -0.40
N ILE A 211 6.83 -18.06 0.50
CA ILE A 211 5.80 -17.92 1.53
C ILE A 211 4.43 -17.66 0.89
N ARG A 212 3.41 -18.30 1.42
CA ARG A 212 2.03 -18.21 0.93
C ARG A 212 1.13 -17.60 2.02
N PRO A 213 -0.07 -17.10 1.67
CA PRO A 213 -1.05 -16.60 2.66
C PRO A 213 -1.36 -17.59 3.76
N GLU A 214 -1.49 -18.89 3.42
CA GLU A 214 -1.78 -20.00 4.33
C GLU A 214 -0.56 -20.53 5.09
N SER A 215 0.67 -20.11 4.76
CA SER A 215 1.90 -20.54 5.46
C SER A 215 1.81 -20.25 6.94
N ILE A 216 1.96 -21.28 7.77
CA ILE A 216 1.86 -21.17 9.22
C ILE A 216 3.23 -20.87 9.82
N ILE A 217 3.32 -19.80 10.58
CA ILE A 217 4.51 -19.40 11.33
C ILE A 217 4.26 -19.56 12.83
N SER A 218 5.14 -20.31 13.48
CA SER A 218 5.13 -20.40 14.94
C SER A 218 5.80 -19.19 15.57
N PHE A 219 5.34 -18.79 16.75
CA PHE A 219 5.91 -17.67 17.48
C PHE A 219 5.58 -17.75 18.98
N ARG A 220 6.22 -16.90 19.78
CA ARG A 220 5.96 -16.74 21.22
C ARG A 220 5.75 -15.26 21.56
N GLY A 221 5.12 -15.04 22.71
CA GLY A 221 4.79 -13.71 23.20
C GLY A 221 3.45 -13.17 22.66
N GLY A 222 3.21 -11.89 22.90
CA GLY A 222 1.99 -11.19 22.43
C GLY A 222 2.07 -10.85 20.94
N THR A 223 0.91 -10.67 20.31
CA THR A 223 0.81 -10.32 18.88
C THR A 223 1.61 -9.07 18.50
N TYR A 224 1.72 -8.12 19.42
CA TYR A 224 2.41 -6.84 19.17
C TYR A 224 3.79 -6.75 19.84
N THR A 225 4.25 -7.82 20.50
CA THR A 225 5.53 -7.85 21.22
C THR A 225 6.63 -8.36 20.29
N LEU A 226 7.70 -7.58 20.11
CA LEU A 226 8.90 -8.01 19.42
C LEU A 226 10.11 -7.48 20.17
N ASN A 227 10.86 -8.41 20.81
CA ASN A 227 12.02 -8.14 21.65
C ASN A 227 13.12 -9.15 21.33
N GLU A 228 14.31 -8.97 21.93
CA GLU A 228 15.47 -9.86 21.75
C GLU A 228 15.18 -11.34 22.05
N TRP A 229 14.25 -11.64 22.98
CA TRP A 229 13.93 -13.01 23.34
C TRP A 229 12.97 -13.71 22.37
N ASN A 230 12.29 -13.01 21.46
CA ASN A 230 11.28 -13.60 20.57
C ASN A 230 11.39 -13.19 19.08
N TYR A 231 12.48 -12.53 18.67
CA TYR A 231 12.66 -12.11 17.28
C TYR A 231 13.14 -13.23 16.35
N ARG A 232 13.67 -14.30 16.92
CA ARG A 232 14.06 -15.51 16.18
C ARG A 232 13.08 -16.65 16.46
N PRO A 233 12.80 -17.50 15.46
CA PRO A 233 12.07 -18.74 15.69
C PRO A 233 12.78 -19.63 16.71
N ASP A 234 11.99 -20.24 17.58
CA ASP A 234 12.46 -21.24 18.55
C ASP A 234 11.39 -22.35 18.65
N PRO A 235 11.51 -23.43 17.87
CA PRO A 235 10.54 -24.51 17.85
C PRO A 235 10.25 -25.13 19.22
N ALA A 236 11.22 -25.08 20.13
CA ALA A 236 11.05 -25.59 21.48
C ALA A 236 10.18 -24.70 22.39
N ARG A 237 10.07 -23.38 22.08
CA ARG A 237 9.36 -22.39 22.90
C ARG A 237 8.18 -21.75 22.20
N ASP A 238 8.15 -21.75 20.86
CA ASP A 238 7.05 -21.19 20.09
C ASP A 238 5.81 -22.09 20.23
N ARG A 239 4.76 -21.57 20.88
CA ARG A 239 3.51 -22.29 21.17
C ARG A 239 2.28 -21.66 20.54
N ARG A 240 2.47 -20.55 19.82
CA ARG A 240 1.42 -19.87 19.07
C ARG A 240 1.70 -20.04 17.58
N PHE A 241 0.63 -20.13 16.81
CA PHE A 241 0.70 -20.34 15.36
C PHE A 241 -0.26 -19.38 14.70
N MET A 242 0.11 -18.87 13.54
CA MET A 242 -0.73 -17.97 12.76
C MET A 242 -0.36 -18.10 11.29
N SER A 243 -1.34 -18.07 10.40
CA SER A 243 -1.07 -17.93 8.96
C SER A 243 -0.49 -16.55 8.66
N VAL A 244 0.28 -16.45 7.57
CA VAL A 244 0.86 -15.15 7.18
C VAL A 244 -0.22 -14.16 6.81
N ALA A 245 -1.33 -14.60 6.20
CA ALA A 245 -2.49 -13.75 5.93
C ALA A 245 -3.11 -13.19 7.21
N GLU A 246 -3.38 -14.03 8.18
CA GLU A 246 -3.90 -13.58 9.48
C GLU A 246 -2.88 -12.66 10.19
N ALA A 247 -1.59 -12.97 10.11
CA ALA A 247 -0.53 -12.17 10.70
C ALA A 247 -0.42 -10.78 10.07
N LEU A 248 -0.59 -10.65 8.75
CA LEU A 248 -0.67 -9.35 8.09
C LEU A 248 -1.90 -8.58 8.55
N GLY A 249 -3.08 -9.24 8.54
CA GLY A 249 -4.34 -8.64 8.95
C GLY A 249 -4.37 -8.18 10.40
N ARG A 250 -3.87 -8.99 11.33
CA ARG A 250 -3.74 -8.66 12.76
C ARG A 250 -2.48 -7.86 13.08
N SER A 251 -1.64 -7.61 12.09
CA SER A 251 -0.36 -6.88 12.26
C SER A 251 0.58 -7.52 13.27
N CYS A 252 0.73 -8.86 13.24
CA CYS A 252 1.51 -9.65 14.21
C CYS A 252 3.01 -9.38 14.06
N ASN A 253 3.62 -8.73 15.05
CA ASN A 253 5.03 -8.36 15.00
C ASN A 253 5.99 -9.56 15.06
N PRO A 254 5.79 -10.58 15.95
CA PRO A 254 6.69 -11.74 15.97
C PRO A 254 6.74 -12.50 14.64
N VAL A 255 5.59 -12.73 14.01
CA VAL A 255 5.55 -13.42 12.71
C VAL A 255 6.36 -12.67 11.65
N PHE A 256 6.17 -11.36 11.53
CA PHE A 256 6.92 -10.53 10.58
C PHE A 256 8.41 -10.39 10.97
N GLY A 257 8.72 -10.36 12.26
CA GLY A 257 10.09 -10.45 12.74
C GLY A 257 10.76 -11.76 12.33
N HIS A 258 10.04 -12.89 12.45
CA HIS A 258 10.52 -14.21 12.00
C HIS A 258 10.69 -14.28 10.48
N LEU A 259 9.82 -13.65 9.68
CA LEU A 259 10.01 -13.54 8.23
C LEU A 259 11.32 -12.81 7.93
N GLY A 260 11.60 -11.69 8.60
CA GLY A 260 12.85 -10.95 8.46
C GLY A 260 14.08 -11.74 8.87
N SER A 261 14.04 -12.34 10.07
CA SER A 261 15.23 -12.98 10.65
C SER A 261 15.54 -14.37 10.11
N ARG A 262 14.57 -15.07 9.52
CA ARG A 262 14.74 -16.46 9.04
C ARG A 262 14.81 -16.58 7.53
N TYR A 263 14.01 -15.81 6.81
CA TYR A 263 13.80 -16.00 5.37
C TYR A 263 14.37 -14.88 4.52
N LEU A 264 14.67 -13.72 5.13
CA LEU A 264 15.18 -12.57 4.44
C LEU A 264 16.56 -12.15 5.00
N ASN A 265 17.21 -11.24 4.31
CA ASN A 265 18.39 -10.51 4.80
C ASN A 265 18.24 -9.02 4.47
N GLY A 266 19.18 -8.20 4.96
CA GLY A 266 19.14 -6.76 4.77
C GLY A 266 19.16 -6.35 3.29
N SER A 267 19.97 -7.00 2.48
CA SER A 267 20.09 -6.72 1.05
C SER A 267 18.80 -7.02 0.28
N ILE A 268 18.16 -8.16 0.58
CA ILE A 268 16.85 -8.51 -0.01
C ILE A 268 15.80 -7.48 0.40
N LEU A 269 15.70 -7.17 1.69
CA LEU A 269 14.68 -6.24 2.18
C LEU A 269 14.89 -4.82 1.64
N LEU A 270 16.15 -4.36 1.52
CA LEU A 270 16.49 -3.09 0.89
C LEU A 270 16.09 -3.07 -0.59
N ARG A 271 16.39 -4.13 -1.33
CA ARG A 271 15.99 -4.26 -2.72
C ARG A 271 14.46 -4.13 -2.89
N TYR A 272 13.69 -4.82 -2.04
CA TYR A 272 12.22 -4.70 -2.09
C TYR A 272 11.74 -3.32 -1.66
N ALA A 273 12.35 -2.69 -0.65
CA ALA A 273 12.05 -1.30 -0.32
C ALA A 273 12.26 -0.37 -1.54
N GLN A 274 13.37 -0.54 -2.28
CA GLN A 274 13.63 0.23 -3.51
C GLN A 274 12.65 -0.09 -4.65
N LEU A 275 12.26 -1.35 -4.82
CA LEU A 275 11.21 -1.74 -5.77
C LEU A 275 9.87 -1.08 -5.41
N PHE A 276 9.57 -0.93 -4.12
CA PHE A 276 8.38 -0.24 -3.64
C PHE A 276 8.51 1.30 -3.64
N GLY A 277 9.59 1.86 -4.20
CA GLY A 277 9.76 3.30 -4.41
C GLY A 277 10.49 4.04 -3.28
N PHE A 278 10.93 3.36 -2.21
CA PHE A 278 11.74 4.01 -1.17
C PHE A 278 13.12 4.40 -1.71
N ASN A 279 13.68 5.50 -1.19
CA ASN A 279 14.94 6.08 -1.57
C ASN A 279 15.01 6.55 -3.04
N ARG A 280 13.85 6.82 -3.65
CA ARG A 280 13.70 7.25 -5.05
C ARG A 280 12.62 8.33 -5.19
N SER A 281 12.71 9.12 -6.27
CA SER A 281 11.63 9.99 -6.71
C SER A 281 10.45 9.16 -7.22
N LEU A 282 9.23 9.66 -7.00
CA LEU A 282 8.00 9.13 -7.60
C LEU A 282 7.59 9.94 -8.85
N ASP A 283 8.41 10.91 -9.26
CA ASP A 283 8.23 11.75 -10.45
C ASP A 283 6.88 12.47 -10.55
N LEU A 284 6.28 12.77 -9.37
CA LEU A 284 5.11 13.66 -9.29
C LEU A 284 5.44 15.03 -9.88
N GLU A 285 4.47 15.69 -10.50
CA GLU A 285 4.65 17.03 -11.06
C GLU A 285 4.96 18.07 -9.98
N ALA A 286 4.35 17.95 -8.79
CA ALA A 286 4.62 18.84 -7.65
C ALA A 286 5.85 18.37 -6.83
N PRO A 287 6.53 19.28 -6.12
CA PRO A 287 7.65 18.92 -5.25
C PRO A 287 7.28 17.89 -4.19
N LEU A 288 7.88 16.69 -4.27
CA LEU A 288 7.65 15.58 -3.35
C LEU A 288 8.99 15.00 -2.88
N PRO A 289 9.35 15.15 -1.59
CA PRO A 289 10.54 14.51 -1.05
C PRO A 289 10.46 12.99 -1.14
N PRO A 290 11.57 12.29 -1.46
CA PRO A 290 11.62 10.84 -1.44
C PRO A 290 11.33 10.27 -0.05
N SER A 291 10.51 9.25 0.02
CA SER A 291 10.38 8.41 1.22
C SER A 291 11.65 7.61 1.45
N GLN A 292 12.03 7.40 2.71
CA GLN A 292 13.31 6.84 3.08
C GLN A 292 13.17 5.47 3.75
N ALA A 293 14.08 4.56 3.44
CA ALA A 293 14.21 3.28 4.14
C ALA A 293 15.69 2.96 4.37
N THR A 294 16.09 2.93 5.64
CA THR A 294 17.40 2.43 6.09
C THR A 294 17.21 1.02 6.61
N ILE A 295 17.82 0.05 5.95
CA ILE A 295 17.66 -1.38 6.27
C ILE A 295 18.96 -1.90 6.90
N PRO A 296 18.92 -2.40 8.15
CA PRO A 296 20.08 -3.01 8.78
C PRO A 296 20.52 -4.28 8.04
N ASN A 297 21.83 -4.49 7.90
CA ASN A 297 22.39 -5.68 7.27
C ASN A 297 23.09 -6.60 8.26
N ASP A 298 23.75 -6.04 9.28
CA ASP A 298 24.64 -6.76 10.20
C ASP A 298 23.99 -7.07 11.57
N ASP A 299 22.87 -6.43 11.87
CA ASP A 299 22.09 -6.67 13.09
C ASP A 299 20.77 -7.39 12.78
N LEU A 300 20.72 -8.66 13.10
CA LEU A 300 19.57 -9.50 12.84
C LEU A 300 18.34 -9.13 13.69
N PHE A 301 18.53 -8.55 14.88
CA PHE A 301 17.42 -8.08 15.71
C PHE A 301 16.80 -6.81 15.10
N GLU A 302 17.62 -5.84 14.72
CA GLU A 302 17.14 -4.63 14.05
C GLU A 302 16.56 -4.92 12.65
N LEU A 303 17.11 -5.90 11.91
CA LEU A 303 16.49 -6.40 10.68
C LEU A 303 15.09 -6.97 10.95
N SER A 304 14.95 -7.81 11.95
CA SER A 304 13.68 -8.37 12.39
C SER A 304 12.67 -7.28 12.78
N ARG A 305 13.12 -6.27 13.53
CA ARG A 305 12.30 -5.09 13.89
C ARG A 305 11.87 -4.31 12.65
N THR A 306 12.79 -4.06 11.73
CA THR A 306 12.51 -3.34 10.47
C THR A 306 11.50 -4.10 9.62
N ALA A 307 11.66 -5.42 9.48
CA ALA A 307 10.69 -6.27 8.78
C ALA A 307 9.29 -6.22 9.42
N ALA A 308 9.21 -6.02 10.73
CA ALA A 308 7.96 -5.81 11.46
C ALA A 308 7.48 -4.33 11.47
N GLY A 309 8.22 -3.40 10.88
CA GLY A 309 7.85 -1.99 10.74
C GLY A 309 8.29 -1.07 11.87
N PHE A 310 9.34 -1.42 12.62
CA PHE A 310 9.91 -0.57 13.69
C PHE A 310 11.18 0.17 13.28
N GLY A 311 11.75 -0.15 12.12
CA GLY A 311 13.02 0.43 11.66
C GLY A 311 12.89 1.89 11.20
N GLU A 312 14.01 2.43 10.75
CA GLU A 312 14.12 3.79 10.17
C GLU A 312 13.56 3.81 8.74
N VAL A 313 12.22 3.67 8.65
CA VAL A 313 11.46 3.72 7.41
C VAL A 313 10.45 4.85 7.52
N ARG A 314 10.55 5.84 6.63
CA ARG A 314 9.70 7.03 6.59
C ARG A 314 8.99 7.13 5.25
N ILE A 315 7.73 7.55 5.25
CA ILE A 315 6.87 7.54 4.07
C ILE A 315 5.95 8.76 4.03
N SER A 316 5.72 9.30 2.82
CA SER A 316 4.67 10.30 2.60
C SER A 316 3.30 9.65 2.33
N PRO A 317 2.19 10.35 2.61
CA PRO A 317 0.85 9.88 2.26
C PRO A 317 0.68 9.57 0.77
N ILE A 318 1.24 10.38 -0.13
CA ILE A 318 1.23 10.14 -1.57
C ILE A 318 1.95 8.82 -1.91
N HIS A 319 3.13 8.57 -1.32
CA HIS A 319 3.86 7.32 -1.56
C HIS A 319 3.10 6.11 -1.01
N ALA A 320 2.47 6.24 0.16
CA ALA A 320 1.63 5.17 0.73
C ALA A 320 0.44 4.84 -0.20
N ALA A 321 -0.16 5.85 -0.85
CA ALA A 321 -1.19 5.66 -1.87
C ALA A 321 -0.61 4.98 -3.13
N ALA A 322 0.58 5.39 -3.60
CA ALA A 322 1.24 4.81 -4.77
C ALA A 322 1.62 3.34 -4.56
N ILE A 323 2.13 2.96 -3.37
CA ILE A 323 2.36 1.56 -2.99
C ILE A 323 1.05 0.76 -3.07
N THR A 324 -0.02 1.31 -2.51
CA THR A 324 -1.33 0.67 -2.51
C THR A 324 -1.86 0.50 -3.93
N ALA A 325 -1.73 1.53 -4.77
CA ALA A 325 -2.08 1.50 -6.18
C ALA A 325 -1.26 0.46 -6.94
N GLY A 326 0.06 0.39 -6.71
CA GLY A 326 0.93 -0.59 -7.35
C GLY A 326 0.56 -2.04 -7.03
N VAL A 327 0.24 -2.34 -5.76
CA VAL A 327 -0.27 -3.68 -5.38
C VAL A 327 -1.62 -3.94 -6.04
N ALA A 328 -2.52 -2.96 -6.05
CA ALA A 328 -3.85 -3.05 -6.65
C ALA A 328 -3.82 -3.16 -8.19
N ASN A 329 -2.78 -2.66 -8.83
CA ASN A 329 -2.57 -2.68 -10.28
C ASN A 329 -1.69 -3.87 -10.74
N GLY A 330 -1.87 -5.04 -10.14
CA GLY A 330 -1.14 -6.25 -10.53
C GLY A 330 0.38 -6.14 -10.39
N GLY A 331 0.86 -5.32 -9.47
CA GLY A 331 2.28 -5.13 -9.18
C GLY A 331 2.96 -4.08 -10.08
N LEU A 332 2.22 -3.32 -10.87
CA LEU A 332 2.73 -2.18 -11.63
C LEU A 332 2.41 -0.89 -10.87
N MET A 333 3.43 -0.23 -10.31
CA MET A 333 3.25 1.05 -9.65
C MET A 333 3.04 2.15 -10.70
N PRO A 334 1.87 2.79 -10.73
CA PRO A 334 1.66 3.90 -11.64
C PRO A 334 2.43 5.14 -11.15
N ARG A 335 2.84 6.01 -12.07
CA ARG A 335 3.35 7.34 -11.73
C ARG A 335 2.20 8.17 -11.16
N PRO A 336 2.31 8.72 -9.94
CA PRO A 336 1.32 9.64 -9.43
C PRO A 336 1.20 10.87 -10.33
N GLN A 337 -0.03 11.30 -10.63
CA GLN A 337 -0.32 12.42 -11.53
C GLN A 337 -1.29 13.39 -10.88
N LEU A 338 -0.96 14.67 -10.94
CA LEU A 338 -1.81 15.79 -10.54
C LEU A 338 -2.34 16.58 -11.74
N ILE A 339 -1.54 16.75 -12.77
CA ILE A 339 -1.95 17.49 -13.98
C ILE A 339 -2.74 16.52 -14.89
N ASP A 340 -3.96 16.93 -15.27
CA ASP A 340 -4.74 16.24 -16.29
C ASP A 340 -4.37 16.76 -17.68
N ARG A 341 -4.46 18.08 -17.90
CA ARG A 341 -4.11 18.72 -19.16
C ARG A 341 -3.74 20.20 -18.99
N ILE A 342 -3.07 20.73 -19.99
CA ILE A 342 -2.81 22.17 -20.13
C ILE A 342 -3.43 22.65 -21.43
N VAL A 343 -4.18 23.75 -21.34
CA VAL A 343 -4.95 24.33 -22.45
C VAL A 343 -4.56 25.80 -22.64
N SER A 344 -4.31 26.23 -23.86
CA SER A 344 -4.06 27.63 -24.18
C SER A 344 -5.34 28.48 -24.10
N PRO A 345 -5.22 29.80 -24.07
CA PRO A 345 -6.39 30.71 -24.02
C PRO A 345 -7.36 30.57 -25.18
N ASP A 346 -6.89 30.10 -26.33
CA ASP A 346 -7.71 29.83 -27.53
C ASP A 346 -8.43 28.48 -27.52
N GLY A 347 -8.21 27.66 -26.42
CA GLY A 347 -8.81 26.37 -26.25
C GLY A 347 -8.00 25.20 -26.83
N SER A 348 -6.81 25.43 -27.39
CA SER A 348 -5.94 24.35 -27.89
C SER A 348 -5.30 23.58 -26.73
N VAL A 349 -5.31 22.26 -26.81
CA VAL A 349 -4.65 21.41 -25.82
C VAL A 349 -3.15 21.40 -26.09
N ILE A 350 -2.36 21.97 -25.14
CA ILE A 350 -0.89 22.03 -25.20
C ILE A 350 -0.27 20.73 -24.67
N HIS A 351 -0.89 20.17 -23.63
CA HIS A 351 -0.45 18.93 -22.99
C HIS A 351 -1.65 18.16 -22.51
N GLN A 352 -1.61 16.83 -22.69
CA GLN A 352 -2.55 15.86 -22.11
C GLN A 352 -1.75 14.79 -21.42
N SER A 353 -1.99 14.59 -20.10
CA SER A 353 -1.34 13.53 -19.34
C SER A 353 -1.87 12.17 -19.76
N SER A 354 -0.96 11.21 -19.87
CA SER A 354 -1.25 9.80 -20.14
C SER A 354 -0.83 8.92 -18.97
N PRO A 355 -1.44 7.75 -18.80
CA PRO A 355 -1.00 6.78 -17.78
C PRO A 355 0.45 6.35 -18.01
N GLU A 356 1.25 6.38 -16.95
CA GLU A 356 2.63 5.94 -16.97
C GLU A 356 2.90 4.99 -15.81
N THR A 357 3.71 3.97 -16.05
CA THR A 357 4.19 3.04 -15.04
C THR A 357 5.58 3.44 -14.58
N LEU A 358 5.77 3.72 -13.29
CA LEU A 358 7.09 3.96 -12.73
C LEU A 358 7.95 2.69 -12.79
N GLN A 359 7.42 1.61 -12.26
CA GLN A 359 8.13 0.33 -12.21
C GLN A 359 7.21 -0.82 -11.78
N ARG A 360 7.68 -2.06 -12.02
CA ARG A 360 7.10 -3.25 -11.43
C ARG A 360 7.65 -3.44 -10.02
N ILE A 361 6.75 -3.45 -9.02
CA ILE A 361 7.11 -3.63 -7.61
C ILE A 361 7.11 -5.10 -7.19
N VAL A 362 6.22 -5.90 -7.76
CA VAL A 362 6.10 -7.35 -7.59
C VAL A 362 5.52 -8.00 -8.84
N GLN A 363 5.62 -9.31 -8.95
CA GLN A 363 4.94 -10.07 -10.00
C GLN A 363 3.42 -10.04 -9.83
N PRO A 364 2.62 -10.18 -10.91
CA PRO A 364 1.15 -10.13 -10.83
C PRO A 364 0.56 -11.13 -9.83
N GLN A 365 1.11 -12.34 -9.79
CA GLN A 365 0.67 -13.37 -8.84
C GLN A 365 0.94 -12.94 -7.40
N THR A 366 2.09 -12.32 -7.11
CA THR A 366 2.43 -11.80 -5.78
C THR A 366 1.49 -10.67 -5.38
N ALA A 367 1.17 -9.76 -6.31
CA ALA A 367 0.20 -8.68 -6.06
C ALA A 367 -1.17 -9.23 -5.64
N LYS A 368 -1.66 -10.28 -6.34
CA LYS A 368 -2.90 -10.97 -5.97
C LYS A 368 -2.83 -11.57 -4.56
N LEU A 369 -1.74 -12.28 -4.22
CA LEU A 369 -1.55 -12.84 -2.89
C LEU A 369 -1.46 -11.74 -1.80
N LEU A 370 -0.85 -10.59 -2.11
CA LEU A 370 -0.82 -9.45 -1.20
C LEU A 370 -2.21 -8.88 -0.94
N LEU A 371 -3.04 -8.69 -1.98
CA LEU A 371 -4.42 -8.22 -1.83
C LEU A 371 -5.24 -9.20 -0.96
N GLU A 372 -5.10 -10.51 -1.20
CA GLU A 372 -5.73 -11.56 -0.39
C GLU A 372 -5.29 -11.46 1.09
N MET A 373 -3.99 -11.36 1.36
CA MET A 373 -3.50 -11.17 2.73
C MET A 373 -3.96 -9.85 3.36
N MET A 374 -4.04 -8.77 2.59
CA MET A 374 -4.49 -7.46 3.04
C MET A 374 -5.99 -7.43 3.37
N GLU A 375 -6.82 -8.27 2.75
CA GLU A 375 -8.24 -8.41 3.07
C GLU A 375 -8.47 -8.82 4.53
N TYR A 376 -7.58 -9.64 5.08
CA TYR A 376 -7.66 -10.02 6.50
C TYR A 376 -7.61 -8.81 7.45
N THR A 377 -7.03 -7.68 7.05
CA THR A 377 -7.04 -6.46 7.87
C THR A 377 -8.46 -5.93 8.11
N THR A 378 -9.31 -6.01 7.09
CA THR A 378 -10.66 -5.46 7.11
C THR A 378 -11.71 -6.48 7.58
N THR A 379 -11.47 -7.78 7.38
CA THR A 379 -12.42 -8.85 7.72
C THR A 379 -12.23 -9.42 9.13
N VAL A 380 -11.00 -9.67 9.55
CA VAL A 380 -10.70 -10.28 10.85
C VAL A 380 -9.68 -9.48 11.70
N GLY A 381 -8.98 -8.53 11.07
CA GLY A 381 -7.82 -7.85 11.62
C GLY A 381 -8.10 -6.50 12.26
N THR A 382 -7.11 -5.62 12.12
CA THR A 382 -7.02 -4.34 12.86
C THR A 382 -8.06 -3.31 12.46
N SER A 383 -8.63 -3.39 11.25
CA SER A 383 -9.67 -2.49 10.77
C SER A 383 -11.07 -3.12 10.73
N ARG A 384 -11.22 -4.36 11.20
CA ARG A 384 -12.50 -5.08 11.15
C ARG A 384 -13.68 -4.26 11.69
N ARG A 385 -13.49 -3.51 12.77
CA ARG A 385 -14.56 -2.70 13.39
C ARG A 385 -15.12 -1.61 12.48
N GLU A 386 -14.31 -1.12 11.54
CA GLU A 386 -14.72 -0.11 10.58
C GLU A 386 -15.36 -0.71 9.33
N PHE A 387 -14.87 -1.88 8.89
CA PHE A 387 -15.28 -2.49 7.63
C PHE A 387 -16.30 -3.62 7.76
N MET A 388 -16.60 -4.08 8.99
CA MET A 388 -17.57 -5.15 9.26
C MET A 388 -18.55 -4.75 10.35
N ARG A 389 -19.83 -5.10 10.16
CA ARG A 389 -20.90 -5.10 11.17
C ARG A 389 -21.35 -6.55 11.40
N GLY A 390 -20.82 -7.17 12.48
CA GLY A 390 -20.95 -8.62 12.64
C GLY A 390 -20.24 -9.36 11.53
N THR A 391 -20.98 -10.06 10.67
CA THR A 391 -20.48 -10.73 9.47
C THR A 391 -20.70 -9.94 8.18
N THR A 392 -21.41 -8.81 8.23
CA THR A 392 -21.78 -8.02 7.05
C THR A 392 -20.73 -6.95 6.76
N PRO A 393 -20.21 -6.86 5.52
CA PRO A 393 -19.32 -5.77 5.10
C PRO A 393 -20.06 -4.43 5.11
N THR A 394 -19.39 -3.36 5.57
CA THR A 394 -19.96 -2.00 5.61
C THR A 394 -20.00 -1.33 4.23
N LEU A 395 -19.24 -1.84 3.27
CA LEU A 395 -19.20 -1.37 1.90
C LEU A 395 -19.93 -2.31 0.92
N GLY A 396 -20.81 -3.19 1.44
CA GLY A 396 -21.59 -4.11 0.61
C GLY A 396 -20.69 -5.01 -0.26
N ASN A 397 -20.90 -4.96 -1.57
CA ASN A 397 -20.18 -5.79 -2.54
C ASN A 397 -18.78 -5.26 -2.93
N PHE A 398 -18.25 -4.27 -2.20
CA PHE A 398 -16.92 -3.72 -2.44
C PHE A 398 -15.93 -4.19 -1.36
N PRO A 399 -15.37 -5.41 -1.46
CA PRO A 399 -14.38 -5.91 -0.52
C PRO A 399 -13.12 -5.05 -0.57
N VAL A 400 -12.52 -4.78 0.61
CA VAL A 400 -11.37 -3.89 0.75
C VAL A 400 -10.15 -4.66 1.21
N ALA A 401 -9.09 -4.62 0.43
CA ALA A 401 -7.74 -4.96 0.89
C ALA A 401 -7.17 -3.78 1.66
N GLY A 402 -6.61 -3.97 2.87
CA GLY A 402 -6.08 -2.87 3.65
C GLY A 402 -4.88 -3.23 4.52
N LYS A 403 -4.24 -2.21 5.06
CA LYS A 403 -3.20 -2.35 6.09
C LYS A 403 -3.21 -1.15 7.02
N THR A 404 -3.13 -1.41 8.33
CA THR A 404 -2.94 -0.36 9.34
C THR A 404 -1.50 -0.28 9.77
N GLY A 405 -1.11 0.91 10.22
CA GLY A 405 0.15 1.16 10.90
C GLY A 405 -0.08 1.98 12.16
N THR A 406 0.66 1.72 13.23
CA THR A 406 0.63 2.55 14.44
C THR A 406 2.02 2.56 15.06
N LEU A 407 2.61 3.75 15.14
CA LEU A 407 3.94 3.96 15.75
C LEU A 407 4.07 5.41 16.22
N ARG A 408 4.83 5.63 17.30
CA ARG A 408 5.22 6.98 17.68
C ARG A 408 6.28 7.50 16.72
N GLY A 409 6.05 8.70 16.19
CA GLY A 409 6.99 9.43 15.34
C GLY A 409 7.60 10.62 16.07
N THR A 410 8.66 11.15 15.49
CA THR A 410 9.36 12.36 15.95
C THR A 410 9.13 13.54 15.01
N ASP A 411 8.75 13.27 13.76
CA ASP A 411 8.51 14.27 12.72
C ASP A 411 7.26 13.91 11.87
N PRO A 412 6.11 14.49 12.19
CA PRO A 412 5.79 15.22 13.41
C PRO A 412 5.75 14.32 14.64
N LYS A 413 6.02 14.89 15.81
CA LYS A 413 5.97 14.16 17.09
C LYS A 413 4.54 13.78 17.42
N GLY A 414 4.30 12.49 17.69
CA GLY A 414 2.99 11.99 18.07
C GLY A 414 2.78 10.51 17.77
N LEU A 415 1.61 9.99 18.09
CA LEU A 415 1.21 8.63 17.73
C LEU A 415 0.61 8.63 16.33
N ASN A 416 1.40 8.19 15.36
CA ASN A 416 0.98 8.04 13.97
C ASN A 416 0.05 6.84 13.84
N ASN A 417 -1.09 7.03 13.18
CA ASN A 417 -2.09 6.01 12.91
C ASN A 417 -2.41 6.00 11.42
N TRP A 418 -1.97 4.97 10.74
CA TRP A 418 -2.11 4.77 9.30
C TRP A 418 -3.25 3.83 8.94
N PHE A 419 -3.82 4.09 7.78
CA PHE A 419 -4.58 3.13 6.99
C PHE A 419 -4.25 3.32 5.52
N ILE A 420 -3.94 2.22 4.83
CA ILE A 420 -3.94 2.14 3.38
C ILE A 420 -4.93 1.06 2.95
N GLY A 421 -5.54 1.24 1.79
CA GLY A 421 -6.45 0.23 1.26
C GLY A 421 -6.80 0.45 -0.20
N ALA A 422 -7.22 -0.63 -0.87
CA ALA A 422 -7.71 -0.62 -2.24
C ALA A 422 -9.03 -1.39 -2.33
N ALA A 423 -9.94 -0.92 -3.19
CA ALA A 423 -11.25 -1.52 -3.39
C ALA A 423 -11.76 -1.29 -4.83
N PRO A 424 -12.64 -2.21 -5.32
CA PRO A 424 -12.86 -3.56 -4.80
C PRO A 424 -11.66 -4.47 -5.08
N ILE A 425 -11.46 -5.53 -4.29
CA ILE A 425 -10.26 -6.39 -4.42
C ILE A 425 -10.15 -7.02 -5.81
N ASN A 426 -11.27 -7.44 -6.40
CA ASN A 426 -11.27 -8.17 -7.67
C ASN A 426 -11.03 -7.26 -8.89
N ASN A 427 -11.37 -5.98 -8.78
CA ASN A 427 -11.16 -4.97 -9.82
C ASN A 427 -10.92 -3.61 -9.14
N PRO A 428 -9.71 -3.35 -8.63
CA PRO A 428 -9.44 -2.16 -7.85
C PRO A 428 -9.63 -0.88 -8.67
N GLN A 429 -10.49 0.01 -8.17
CA GLN A 429 -10.80 1.30 -8.80
C GLN A 429 -10.27 2.48 -7.97
N LEU A 430 -10.05 2.27 -6.68
CA LEU A 430 -9.57 3.30 -5.77
C LEU A 430 -8.53 2.74 -4.81
N ALA A 431 -7.38 3.40 -4.71
CA ALA A 431 -6.39 3.24 -3.67
C ALA A 431 -6.43 4.45 -2.74
N VAL A 432 -6.44 4.21 -1.43
CA VAL A 432 -6.54 5.26 -0.40
C VAL A 432 -5.40 5.13 0.58
N ALA A 433 -4.78 6.26 0.94
CA ALA A 433 -3.86 6.35 2.07
C ALA A 433 -4.34 7.45 3.03
N VAL A 434 -4.36 7.12 4.31
CA VAL A 434 -4.75 8.04 5.38
C VAL A 434 -3.72 7.96 6.50
N ILE A 435 -3.27 9.12 6.97
CA ILE A 435 -2.51 9.28 8.21
C ILE A 435 -3.26 10.20 9.15
N THR A 436 -3.30 9.87 10.43
CA THR A 436 -3.72 10.76 11.50
C THR A 436 -2.71 10.68 12.64
N VAL A 437 -2.36 11.81 13.24
CA VAL A 437 -1.43 11.85 14.38
C VAL A 437 -2.20 12.24 15.63
N ASP A 438 -2.03 11.46 16.70
CA ASP A 438 -2.77 11.58 17.96
C ASP A 438 -4.30 11.64 17.75
N PRO A 439 -4.90 10.71 17.01
CA PRO A 439 -6.31 10.77 16.68
C PRO A 439 -7.19 10.46 17.89
N ARG A 440 -8.32 11.15 18.01
CA ARG A 440 -9.45 10.67 18.79
C ARG A 440 -10.14 9.52 18.04
N TYR A 441 -11.04 8.78 18.73
CA TYR A 441 -11.64 7.57 18.19
C TYR A 441 -12.27 7.75 16.81
N SER A 442 -13.07 8.80 16.61
CA SER A 442 -13.76 9.15 15.37
C SER A 442 -12.85 9.66 14.24
N SER A 443 -11.58 9.90 14.54
CA SER A 443 -10.60 10.43 13.59
C SER A 443 -9.48 9.41 13.31
N LYS A 444 -9.72 8.12 13.56
CA LYS A 444 -8.76 7.06 13.19
C LYS A 444 -8.68 6.93 11.67
N ALA A 445 -7.48 6.66 11.20
CA ALA A 445 -7.20 6.55 9.77
C ALA A 445 -8.11 5.54 9.05
N SER A 446 -8.39 4.37 9.67
CA SER A 446 -9.33 3.37 9.10
C SER A 446 -10.76 3.90 8.94
N HIS A 447 -11.21 4.74 9.89
CA HIS A 447 -12.54 5.36 9.81
C HIS A 447 -12.64 6.32 8.64
N LEU A 448 -11.66 7.24 8.53
CA LEU A 448 -11.61 8.20 7.41
C LEU A 448 -11.47 7.47 6.07
N GLY A 449 -10.60 6.45 5.99
CA GLY A 449 -10.44 5.66 4.77
C GLY A 449 -11.73 4.97 4.34
N ARG A 450 -12.52 4.42 5.29
CA ARG A 450 -13.85 3.86 5.00
C ARG A 450 -14.81 4.92 4.43
N LEU A 451 -14.81 6.12 4.98
CA LEU A 451 -15.66 7.22 4.49
C LEU A 451 -15.31 7.62 3.05
N VAL A 452 -14.01 7.64 2.71
CA VAL A 452 -13.56 7.92 1.33
C VAL A 452 -14.09 6.85 0.36
N PHE A 453 -13.99 5.56 0.70
CA PHE A 453 -14.57 4.49 -0.12
C PHE A 453 -16.09 4.62 -0.23
N GLN A 454 -16.80 4.93 0.86
CA GLN A 454 -18.26 5.13 0.83
C GLN A 454 -18.64 6.27 -0.13
N LYS A 455 -17.95 7.39 -0.08
CA LYS A 455 -18.20 8.52 -0.99
C LYS A 455 -17.94 8.13 -2.44
N TYR A 456 -16.78 7.51 -2.72
CA TYR A 456 -16.38 7.17 -4.08
C TYR A 456 -17.32 6.16 -4.75
N PHE A 457 -17.74 5.12 -4.02
CA PHE A 457 -18.66 4.10 -4.51
C PHE A 457 -20.13 4.47 -4.32
N ASN A 458 -20.43 5.69 -3.89
CA ASN A 458 -21.78 6.18 -3.62
C ASN A 458 -22.61 5.24 -2.71
N ILE A 459 -21.94 4.73 -1.66
CA ILE A 459 -22.58 3.80 -0.70
C ILE A 459 -23.23 4.61 0.40
N THR A 460 -24.57 4.53 0.49
CA THR A 460 -25.32 5.12 1.61
C THR A 460 -24.89 4.42 2.90
N PRO A 461 -24.49 5.17 3.95
CA PRO A 461 -24.20 4.57 5.25
C PRO A 461 -25.41 3.78 5.74
N VAL A 462 -25.22 2.50 6.06
CA VAL A 462 -26.26 1.75 6.77
C VAL A 462 -26.40 2.39 8.15
N GLU A 463 -27.47 3.16 8.38
CA GLU A 463 -27.79 3.67 9.69
C GLU A 463 -27.91 2.49 10.66
N TYR A 464 -27.14 2.57 11.74
CA TYR A 464 -27.31 1.64 12.85
C TYR A 464 -28.65 1.90 13.51
N VAL A 465 -29.69 1.17 13.12
CA VAL A 465 -30.91 1.03 13.92
C VAL A 465 -30.54 0.07 15.06
N PRO A 466 -30.38 0.57 16.29
CA PRO A 466 -30.15 -0.32 17.41
C PRO A 466 -31.35 -1.25 17.51
N VAL A 467 -31.14 -2.54 17.27
CA VAL A 467 -32.14 -3.56 17.56
C VAL A 467 -32.38 -3.44 19.06
N ARG A 468 -33.52 -2.82 19.43
CA ARG A 468 -34.00 -2.85 20.81
C ARG A 468 -34.24 -4.33 21.09
N SER A 469 -33.31 -4.97 21.79
CA SER A 469 -33.60 -6.26 22.41
C SER A 469 -34.78 -6.02 23.33
N SER A 470 -35.93 -6.57 22.98
CA SER A 470 -37.05 -6.72 23.88
C SER A 470 -36.64 -7.73 24.96
N SER A 471 -35.84 -7.25 25.90
CA SER A 471 -35.62 -8.00 27.14
C SER A 471 -36.86 -7.88 27.96
N THR A 472 -37.74 -8.86 27.89
CA THR A 472 -38.62 -9.22 28.97
C THR A 472 -37.76 -9.34 30.23
N ARG A 473 -37.93 -8.37 31.14
CA ARG A 473 -37.33 -8.39 32.47
C ARG A 473 -37.84 -9.64 33.22
N SER A 474 -37.04 -10.69 33.26
CA SER A 474 -37.10 -11.63 34.37
C SER A 474 -36.14 -11.14 35.43
N SER A 475 -36.72 -10.81 36.59
CA SER A 475 -35.98 -10.42 37.79
C SER A 475 -35.14 -11.57 38.30
N SER A 476 -33.81 -11.48 38.18
CA SER A 476 -32.91 -12.29 38.98
C SER A 476 -31.67 -11.46 39.35
N LYS A 477 -31.46 -11.43 40.65
CA LYS A 477 -30.45 -10.80 41.50
C LYS A 477 -29.09 -10.47 40.88
N SER A 478 -28.68 -9.27 41.16
CA SER A 478 -27.37 -8.66 40.96
C SER A 478 -26.17 -9.59 41.23
N LYS A 479 -25.29 -9.70 40.23
CA LYS A 479 -23.86 -10.00 40.46
C LYS A 479 -23.02 -8.79 40.02
N LYS A 480 -22.17 -8.34 40.94
CA LYS A 480 -21.30 -7.18 40.87
C LYS A 480 -20.49 -7.14 39.58
N LEU A 481 -20.60 -6.04 38.83
CA LEU A 481 -19.68 -5.63 37.77
C LEU A 481 -18.37 -5.17 38.45
N TYR A 482 -17.27 -5.80 38.12
CA TYR A 482 -15.94 -5.28 38.43
C TYR A 482 -15.64 -4.11 37.50
N SER A 483 -15.71 -2.90 38.05
CA SER A 483 -15.17 -1.71 37.41
C SER A 483 -13.65 -1.67 37.58
N TYR A 484 -12.92 -1.71 36.50
CA TYR A 484 -11.48 -1.49 36.49
C TYR A 484 -11.21 -0.01 36.75
N ARG A 485 -10.81 0.29 37.98
CA ARG A 485 -10.37 1.63 38.42
C ARG A 485 -8.85 1.70 38.25
N ALA A 486 -8.39 2.65 37.42
CA ALA A 486 -6.97 2.93 37.29
C ALA A 486 -6.38 3.38 38.63
N PRO A 487 -5.17 2.99 39.00
CA PRO A 487 -4.55 3.44 40.25
C PRO A 487 -4.15 4.93 40.12
N THR A 488 -4.71 5.75 41.00
CA THR A 488 -4.26 7.11 41.24
C THR A 488 -2.95 7.08 42.04
N SER A 489 -1.94 7.78 41.54
CA SER A 489 -0.65 7.97 42.21
C SER A 489 -0.86 8.84 43.44
N SER A 490 -0.73 8.27 44.63
CA SER A 490 -0.53 9.04 45.85
C SER A 490 0.97 9.04 46.21
N SER A 491 1.49 10.25 46.28
CA SER A 491 2.82 10.57 46.76
C SER A 491 3.03 10.07 48.21
N LYS A 492 4.03 9.29 48.47
CA LYS A 492 4.67 9.18 49.79
C LYS A 492 6.15 9.41 49.64
N LYS A 493 6.59 10.50 50.26
CA LYS A 493 7.99 10.79 50.60
C LYS A 493 8.54 9.66 51.48
N ALA A 494 9.68 9.12 51.14
CA ALA A 494 10.50 8.35 52.05
C ALA A 494 11.96 8.71 51.81
N SER A 495 12.54 9.06 52.90
CA SER A 495 13.85 9.56 53.24
C SER A 495 15.05 8.82 52.64
N THR A 496 15.99 9.66 52.24
CA THR A 496 17.41 9.38 51.98
C THR A 496 18.09 8.62 53.10
N LYS A 497 18.77 7.49 52.81
CA LYS A 497 19.94 7.06 53.54
C LYS A 497 21.07 6.78 52.56
N LYS A 498 22.11 7.62 52.71
CA LYS A 498 23.43 7.49 52.07
C LYS A 498 24.12 6.21 52.59
N TYR A 499 24.71 5.41 51.70
CA TYR A 499 25.84 4.59 52.00
C TYR A 499 27.00 4.88 51.09
N TYR A 500 28.06 5.43 51.69
CA TYR A 500 29.36 5.71 51.05
C TYR A 500 30.16 4.42 50.93
N ALA A 501 30.67 4.18 49.76
CA ALA A 501 31.69 3.18 49.49
C ALA A 501 33.05 3.62 50.05
N LYS A 502 33.78 2.69 50.63
CA LYS A 502 35.19 2.86 50.97
C LYS A 502 36.02 1.97 50.06
N LYS A 503 36.77 2.61 49.20
CA LYS A 503 37.85 2.03 48.43
C LYS A 503 39.14 2.20 49.25
N LYS A 504 39.95 1.13 49.42
CA LYS A 504 41.44 1.24 49.39
C LYS A 504 42.09 -0.15 49.31
N LYS A 505 42.85 -0.29 48.26
CA LYS A 505 44.26 -0.68 48.09
C LYS A 505 44.71 -2.09 48.59
N LYS A 506 44.96 -2.95 47.64
CA LYS A 506 46.32 -3.29 47.23
C LYS A 506 46.27 -3.84 45.80
#